data_bfbdc8694e4927f5e3a6f9094082c26b
#
_entry.id   bfbdc8694e4927f5e3a6f9094082c26b
#
_cell.length_a   1.000
_cell.length_b   1.000
_cell.length_c   1.000
_cell.angle_alpha   90.00
_cell.angle_beta   90.00
_cell.angle_gamma   90.00
#
_symmetry.space_group_name_H-M   'P 1'
#
loop_
_entity.id
_entity.type
_entity.pdbx_description
1 polymer ?
#
loop_
_entity_poly.entity_id
_entity_poly.type
_entity_poly.pdbx_seq_one_letter_code
_entity_poly.pdbx_strand_id
1 'polypeptide(L)'
;MQRSLVGSEMCKETGGYQDKNVDNSWKKSESVDNQLKGVDGITFREEKEKIIDNPWRPIMDLSEVPFVYDHMEDFEHKIIYYETSRGCPFSCSYCLSSVDKRLRFRDIELVKKELQFFLNHKVPQVKFVDRTFNCKHDHSIAIWKYIMEHDNGITNFHFEIAADF
;
A
#
# COMPACT_ATOMS: atom_id res chain seq x y z
N MET A 1 -9.89 -4.20 0.77
CA MET A 1 -9.64 -2.76 0.59
C MET A 1 -10.80 -2.01 1.22
N GLN A 2 -10.56 -1.27 2.29
CA GLN A 2 -11.58 -0.36 2.80
C GLN A 2 -11.74 0.77 1.77
N ARG A 3 -12.99 1.00 1.34
CA ARG A 3 -13.31 2.20 0.58
C ARG A 3 -13.18 3.39 1.50
N SER A 4 -12.39 4.36 1.11
CA SER A 4 -12.29 5.62 1.84
C SER A 4 -13.58 6.41 1.63
N LEU A 5 -14.27 6.73 2.71
CA LEU A 5 -15.38 7.68 2.69
C LEU A 5 -14.78 9.09 2.67
N VAL A 6 -14.88 9.76 1.55
CA VAL A 6 -14.54 11.17 1.42
C VAL A 6 -15.84 11.96 1.38
N GLY A 7 -16.23 12.53 2.48
CA GLY A 7 -17.43 13.37 2.58
C GLY A 7 -17.09 14.79 3.01
N SER A 8 -17.99 15.72 2.72
CA SER A 8 -17.88 17.13 3.13
C SER A 8 -17.73 17.34 4.65
N GLU A 9 -17.98 16.30 5.45
CA GLU A 9 -17.85 16.33 6.90
C GLU A 9 -16.42 16.08 7.38
N MET A 10 -15.59 15.32 6.65
CA MET A 10 -14.16 15.16 7.00
C MET A 10 -13.39 16.48 6.95
N CYS A 11 -13.86 17.44 6.15
CA CYS A 11 -13.27 18.79 6.11
C CYS A 11 -13.74 19.70 7.27
N LYS A 12 -14.79 19.31 8.03
CA LYS A 12 -15.31 20.10 9.14
C LYS A 12 -14.68 19.74 10.49
N GLU A 13 -14.13 18.55 10.66
CA GLU A 13 -13.55 18.08 11.90
C GLU A 13 -12.09 18.51 12.15
N THR A 14 -11.39 18.97 11.12
CA THR A 14 -10.11 19.66 11.30
C THR A 14 -10.38 21.09 11.78
N GLY A 15 -10.62 21.20 13.08
CA GLY A 15 -11.05 22.41 13.75
C GLY A 15 -10.20 23.63 13.42
N GLY A 16 -10.86 24.64 12.86
CA GLY A 16 -10.61 26.01 13.25
C GLY A 16 -9.28 26.66 12.92
N TYR A 17 -8.56 26.27 11.87
CA TYR A 17 -7.55 27.14 11.29
C TYR A 17 -8.21 28.07 10.27
N GLN A 18 -8.69 29.23 10.73
CA GLN A 18 -9.11 30.31 9.84
C GLN A 18 -7.84 31.01 9.31
N ASP A 19 -7.27 30.45 8.26
CA ASP A 19 -6.27 31.17 7.47
C ASP A 19 -6.99 32.26 6.66
N LYS A 20 -6.85 33.50 7.09
CA LYS A 20 -7.54 34.67 6.52
C LYS A 20 -7.08 35.04 5.09
N ASN A 21 -6.10 34.30 4.54
CA ASN A 21 -5.49 34.57 3.23
C ASN A 21 -5.60 33.40 2.23
N VAL A 22 -6.50 32.44 2.43
CA VAL A 22 -6.76 31.44 1.39
C VAL A 22 -7.54 32.09 0.27
N ASP A 23 -6.87 32.28 -0.85
CA ASP A 23 -7.48 32.68 -2.12
C ASP A 23 -8.56 31.63 -2.49
N ASN A 24 -9.84 32.03 -2.39
CA ASN A 24 -10.98 31.18 -2.70
C ASN A 24 -11.23 31.05 -4.23
N SER A 25 -10.21 31.23 -5.08
CA SER A 25 -10.30 31.10 -6.53
C SER A 25 -10.82 29.71 -6.99
N TRP A 26 -10.64 28.66 -6.19
CA TRP A 26 -11.15 27.32 -6.45
C TRP A 26 -12.70 27.20 -6.33
N LYS A 27 -13.39 28.21 -5.77
CA LYS A 27 -14.86 28.20 -5.63
C LYS A 27 -15.64 28.46 -6.94
N LYS A 28 -14.96 28.72 -8.05
CA LYS A 28 -15.59 28.95 -9.36
C LYS A 28 -15.52 27.77 -10.34
N SER A 29 -14.87 26.68 -10.01
CA SER A 29 -14.88 25.44 -10.79
C SER A 29 -16.03 24.53 -10.36
N GLU A 30 -16.47 23.67 -11.25
CA GLU A 30 -17.47 22.61 -11.10
C GLU A 30 -17.65 22.13 -9.65
N SER A 31 -18.88 21.90 -9.22
CA SER A 31 -19.15 21.46 -7.84
C SER A 31 -18.21 20.29 -7.49
N VAL A 32 -17.68 20.27 -6.27
CA VAL A 32 -16.80 19.20 -5.77
C VAL A 32 -17.38 17.82 -6.06
N ASP A 33 -18.70 17.68 -5.99
CA ASP A 33 -19.44 16.46 -6.29
C ASP A 33 -19.24 15.99 -7.75
N ASN A 34 -19.19 16.91 -8.71
CA ASN A 34 -18.93 16.56 -10.11
C ASN A 34 -17.47 16.07 -10.32
N GLN A 35 -16.52 16.63 -9.59
CA GLN A 35 -15.13 16.18 -9.63
C GLN A 35 -15.02 14.78 -8.99
N LEU A 36 -15.70 14.51 -7.88
CA LEU A 36 -15.71 13.22 -7.21
C LEU A 36 -16.35 12.11 -8.06
N LYS A 37 -17.34 12.41 -8.90
CA LYS A 37 -17.96 11.44 -9.82
C LYS A 37 -16.97 10.84 -10.82
N GLY A 38 -15.92 11.55 -11.16
CA GLY A 38 -14.87 11.09 -12.08
C GLY A 38 -13.75 10.28 -11.42
N VAL A 39 -13.80 10.06 -10.09
CA VAL A 39 -12.72 9.38 -9.36
C VAL A 39 -13.10 7.94 -9.04
N ASP A 40 -12.52 6.99 -9.74
CA ASP A 40 -12.76 5.57 -9.48
C ASP A 40 -12.35 5.13 -8.08
N GLY A 41 -13.06 4.16 -7.53
CA GLY A 41 -12.75 3.47 -6.28
C GLY A 41 -13.11 4.24 -5.01
N ILE A 42 -13.83 5.34 -5.11
CA ILE A 42 -14.36 6.08 -3.96
C ILE A 42 -15.87 5.91 -3.83
N THR A 43 -16.34 6.05 -2.60
CA THR A 43 -17.74 6.21 -2.25
C THR A 43 -17.87 7.55 -1.55
N PHE A 44 -18.78 8.41 -1.99
CA PHE A 44 -18.96 9.73 -1.41
C PHE A 44 -20.45 10.05 -1.25
N ARG A 45 -20.74 11.06 -0.44
CA ARG A 45 -22.10 11.55 -0.24
C ARG A 45 -22.31 12.81 -1.06
N GLU A 46 -23.25 12.75 -1.99
CA GLU A 46 -23.73 13.88 -2.76
C GLU A 46 -24.72 14.72 -1.93
N GLU A 47 -25.02 15.93 -2.36
CA GLU A 47 -26.06 16.75 -1.74
C GLU A 47 -27.40 15.97 -1.59
N LYS A 48 -28.10 16.18 -0.47
CA LYS A 48 -29.35 15.46 -0.08
C LYS A 48 -29.12 13.99 0.36
N GLU A 49 -27.97 13.68 0.94
CA GLU A 49 -27.66 12.38 1.54
C GLU A 49 -27.62 11.18 0.58
N LYS A 50 -27.62 11.41 -0.72
CA LYS A 50 -27.46 10.35 -1.70
C LYS A 50 -26.02 9.82 -1.69
N ILE A 51 -25.85 8.53 -1.45
CA ILE A 51 -24.55 7.87 -1.54
C ILE A 51 -24.29 7.51 -3.00
N ILE A 52 -23.17 7.95 -3.52
CA ILE A 52 -22.65 7.60 -4.85
C ILE A 52 -21.49 6.66 -4.68
N ASP A 53 -21.53 5.56 -5.40
CA ASP A 53 -20.54 4.50 -5.37
C ASP A 53 -19.90 4.38 -6.76
N ASN A 54 -18.70 4.93 -6.90
CA ASN A 54 -18.01 4.93 -8.19
C ASN A 54 -17.43 3.53 -8.51
N PRO A 55 -17.20 3.23 -9.80
CA PRO A 55 -16.56 1.98 -10.21
C PRO A 55 -15.25 1.70 -9.49
N TRP A 56 -14.89 0.43 -9.36
CA TRP A 56 -13.60 0.04 -8.83
C TRP A 56 -12.47 0.50 -9.76
N ARG A 57 -11.40 1.00 -9.17
CA ARG A 57 -10.17 1.31 -9.92
C ARG A 57 -9.62 0.05 -10.59
N PRO A 58 -9.01 0.19 -11.77
CA PRO A 58 -8.19 -0.87 -12.35
C PRO A 58 -7.13 -1.38 -11.36
N ILE A 59 -6.73 -2.61 -11.51
CA ILE A 59 -5.67 -3.19 -10.70
C ILE A 59 -4.35 -2.52 -11.10
N MET A 60 -3.70 -1.88 -10.15
CA MET A 60 -2.37 -1.30 -10.35
C MET A 60 -1.32 -2.40 -10.39
N ASP A 61 -0.35 -2.29 -11.30
CA ASP A 61 0.88 -3.07 -11.23
C ASP A 61 1.66 -2.68 -9.98
N LEU A 62 2.03 -3.68 -9.18
CA LEU A 62 2.74 -3.44 -7.94
C LEU A 62 4.17 -2.94 -8.18
N SER A 63 4.71 -3.19 -9.36
CA SER A 63 6.04 -2.73 -9.77
C SER A 63 6.10 -1.22 -10.07
N GLU A 64 4.94 -0.59 -10.30
CA GLU A 64 4.84 0.87 -10.49
C GLU A 64 4.91 1.66 -9.16
N VAL A 65 4.75 0.97 -8.02
CA VAL A 65 4.85 1.61 -6.70
C VAL A 65 6.29 2.09 -6.48
N PRO A 66 6.53 3.38 -6.23
CA PRO A 66 7.88 3.88 -6.02
C PRO A 66 8.53 3.28 -4.77
N PHE A 67 9.84 3.12 -4.82
CA PHE A 67 10.62 2.76 -3.64
C PHE A 67 10.81 4.00 -2.77
N VAL A 68 10.35 3.92 -1.52
CA VAL A 68 10.26 5.07 -0.61
C VAL A 68 11.39 5.16 0.41
N TYR A 69 12.38 4.25 0.35
CA TYR A 69 13.46 4.14 1.32
C TYR A 69 14.81 4.66 0.79
N ASP A 70 14.78 5.59 -0.16
CA ASP A 70 15.97 6.19 -0.77
C ASP A 70 16.78 7.08 0.20
N HIS A 71 16.14 7.58 1.26
CA HIS A 71 16.78 8.36 2.35
C HIS A 71 16.75 7.56 3.65
N MET A 72 17.74 6.67 3.85
CA MET A 72 17.77 5.77 5.01
C MET A 72 17.93 6.48 6.36
N GLU A 73 18.46 7.69 6.39
CA GLU A 73 18.60 8.52 7.59
C GLU A 73 17.26 8.78 8.29
N ASP A 74 16.19 8.88 7.49
CA ASP A 74 14.82 9.10 8.02
C ASP A 74 14.27 7.86 8.73
N PHE A 75 14.89 6.70 8.53
CA PHE A 75 14.45 5.40 9.04
C PHE A 75 15.40 4.80 10.09
N GLU A 76 16.37 5.56 10.57
CA GLU A 76 17.28 5.11 11.61
C GLU A 76 16.50 4.66 12.85
N HIS A 77 16.84 3.48 13.37
CA HIS A 77 16.15 2.83 14.49
C HIS A 77 14.68 2.44 14.25
N LYS A 78 14.21 2.44 12.99
CA LYS A 78 12.85 2.02 12.64
C LYS A 78 12.85 0.63 12.00
N ILE A 79 11.74 -0.08 12.17
CA ILE A 79 11.47 -1.30 11.41
C ILE A 79 11.04 -0.88 10.00
N ILE A 80 11.68 -1.42 8.98
CA ILE A 80 11.28 -1.22 7.59
C ILE A 80 10.17 -2.19 7.24
N TYR A 81 9.07 -1.68 6.70
CA TYR A 81 7.97 -2.48 6.18
C TYR A 81 8.06 -2.56 4.67
N TYR A 82 8.12 -3.76 4.12
CA TYR A 82 8.33 -3.97 2.69
C TYR A 82 7.29 -4.92 2.12
N GLU A 83 6.72 -4.61 0.94
CA GLU A 83 5.68 -5.38 0.28
C GLU A 83 6.16 -5.86 -1.09
N THR A 84 6.13 -7.18 -1.31
CA THR A 84 6.46 -7.79 -2.61
C THR A 84 5.25 -8.38 -3.31
N SER A 85 4.17 -8.61 -2.54
CA SER A 85 2.91 -9.11 -3.09
C SER A 85 1.71 -8.52 -2.35
N ARG A 86 0.61 -8.39 -3.05
CA ARG A 86 -0.66 -7.91 -2.48
C ARG A 86 -1.81 -8.84 -2.86
N GLY A 87 -2.73 -9.04 -1.91
CA GLY A 87 -3.85 -9.96 -2.01
C GLY A 87 -3.60 -11.23 -1.20
N CYS A 88 -4.61 -12.07 -1.08
CA CYS A 88 -4.53 -13.36 -0.39
C CYS A 88 -5.38 -14.40 -1.13
N PRO A 89 -4.89 -15.62 -1.38
CA PRO A 89 -5.65 -16.64 -2.09
C PRO A 89 -6.73 -17.29 -1.23
N PHE A 90 -6.61 -17.16 0.11
CA PHE A 90 -7.49 -17.82 1.06
C PHE A 90 -8.83 -17.08 1.25
N SER A 91 -9.83 -17.83 1.71
CA SER A 91 -11.22 -17.36 1.92
C SER A 91 -11.63 -17.41 3.38
N CYS A 92 -10.74 -17.04 4.29
CA CYS A 92 -11.02 -17.07 5.73
C CYS A 92 -12.21 -16.16 6.06
N SER A 93 -13.24 -16.70 6.71
CA SER A 93 -14.51 -16.01 6.95
C SER A 93 -14.39 -14.77 7.84
N TYR A 94 -13.36 -14.70 8.66
CA TYR A 94 -13.09 -13.60 9.60
C TYR A 94 -12.05 -12.60 9.09
N CYS A 95 -11.43 -12.85 7.93
CA CYS A 95 -10.31 -12.05 7.44
C CYS A 95 -10.74 -11.11 6.32
N LEU A 96 -10.52 -9.81 6.51
CA LEU A 96 -10.83 -8.80 5.50
C LEU A 96 -10.05 -9.00 4.19
N SER A 97 -8.85 -9.60 4.25
CA SER A 97 -8.04 -9.90 3.06
C SER A 97 -8.70 -10.91 2.11
N SER A 98 -9.74 -11.62 2.56
CA SER A 98 -10.52 -12.54 1.71
C SER A 98 -11.42 -11.82 0.70
N VAL A 99 -11.62 -10.51 0.84
CA VAL A 99 -12.47 -9.70 -0.06
C VAL A 99 -11.78 -9.45 -1.40
N ASP A 100 -10.46 -9.18 -1.39
CA ASP A 100 -9.65 -9.02 -2.61
C ASP A 100 -8.72 -10.20 -2.80
N LYS A 101 -9.16 -11.16 -3.63
CA LYS A 101 -8.41 -12.39 -3.94
C LYS A 101 -7.43 -12.23 -5.11
N ARG A 102 -7.33 -11.04 -5.68
CA ARG A 102 -6.46 -10.79 -6.83
C ARG A 102 -5.03 -10.64 -6.37
N LEU A 103 -4.25 -11.68 -6.63
CA LEU A 103 -2.83 -11.70 -6.32
C LEU A 103 -2.05 -10.83 -7.32
N ARG A 104 -1.21 -9.98 -6.79
CA ARG A 104 -0.30 -9.10 -7.54
C ARG A 104 1.09 -9.27 -6.97
N PHE A 105 2.08 -9.35 -7.84
CA PHE A 105 3.47 -9.51 -7.43
C PHE A 105 4.30 -8.38 -8.03
N ARG A 106 5.20 -7.86 -7.24
CA ARG A 106 6.23 -6.92 -7.69
C ARG A 106 7.24 -7.69 -8.54
N ASP A 107 7.79 -7.06 -9.57
CA ASP A 107 8.80 -7.65 -10.42
C ASP A 107 9.98 -8.18 -9.59
N ILE A 108 10.44 -9.40 -9.87
CA ILE A 108 11.43 -10.07 -9.03
C ILE A 108 12.81 -9.40 -9.11
N GLU A 109 13.18 -8.85 -10.25
CA GLU A 109 14.48 -8.19 -10.40
C GLU A 109 14.48 -6.84 -9.67
N LEU A 110 13.32 -6.16 -9.66
CA LEU A 110 13.13 -4.96 -8.86
C LEU A 110 13.21 -5.27 -7.36
N VAL A 111 12.55 -6.35 -6.92
CA VAL A 111 12.61 -6.82 -5.52
C VAL A 111 14.05 -7.11 -5.10
N LYS A 112 14.83 -7.83 -5.92
CA LYS A 112 16.24 -8.12 -5.64
C LYS A 112 17.07 -6.85 -5.49
N LYS A 113 16.86 -5.88 -6.38
CA LYS A 113 17.54 -4.58 -6.31
C LYS A 113 17.23 -3.83 -5.01
N GLU A 114 15.98 -3.85 -4.59
CA GLU A 114 15.53 -3.19 -3.35
C GLU A 114 16.05 -3.92 -2.10
N LEU A 115 16.08 -5.26 -2.11
CA LEU A 115 16.69 -6.05 -1.06
C LEU A 115 18.18 -5.77 -0.93
N GLN A 116 18.89 -5.67 -2.06
CA GLN A 116 20.31 -5.32 -2.06
C GLN A 116 20.55 -3.93 -1.45
N PHE A 117 19.64 -3.00 -1.69
CA PHE A 117 19.70 -1.69 -1.05
C PHE A 117 19.64 -1.81 0.49
N PHE A 118 18.69 -2.59 1.04
CA PHE A 118 18.60 -2.82 2.48
C PHE A 118 19.86 -3.50 3.07
N LEU A 119 20.37 -4.50 2.37
CA LEU A 119 21.59 -5.22 2.78
C LEU A 119 22.82 -4.30 2.78
N ASN A 120 22.97 -3.46 1.76
CA ASN A 120 24.08 -2.51 1.65
C ASN A 120 24.06 -1.45 2.76
N HIS A 121 22.86 -1.00 3.15
CA HIS A 121 22.66 -0.04 4.23
C HIS A 121 22.61 -0.69 5.61
N LYS A 122 22.81 -2.02 5.70
CA LYS A 122 22.83 -2.78 6.95
C LYS A 122 21.59 -2.52 7.81
N VAL A 123 20.41 -2.45 7.16
CA VAL A 123 19.15 -2.24 7.84
C VAL A 123 18.92 -3.35 8.86
N PRO A 124 18.75 -3.03 10.16
CA PRO A 124 18.67 -4.07 11.18
C PRO A 124 17.49 -5.02 11.02
N GLN A 125 16.35 -4.50 10.57
CA GLN A 125 15.13 -5.30 10.45
C GLN A 125 14.25 -4.84 9.28
N VAL A 126 13.91 -5.78 8.40
CA VAL A 126 12.94 -5.62 7.32
C VAL A 126 11.79 -6.60 7.55
N LYS A 127 10.57 -6.10 7.70
CA LYS A 127 9.36 -6.88 7.85
C LYS A 127 8.57 -6.88 6.55
N PHE A 128 8.42 -8.05 5.94
CA PHE A 128 7.51 -8.23 4.81
C PHE A 128 6.06 -8.16 5.30
N VAL A 129 5.25 -7.38 4.60
CA VAL A 129 3.83 -7.20 4.91
C VAL A 129 2.91 -7.92 3.94
N ASP A 130 3.48 -8.79 3.14
CA ASP A 130 2.76 -9.74 2.27
C ASP A 130 1.81 -10.59 3.12
N ARG A 131 0.54 -10.69 2.74
CA ARG A 131 -0.48 -11.42 3.53
C ARG A 131 -0.22 -12.92 3.62
N THR A 132 0.41 -13.48 2.61
CA THR A 132 0.85 -14.88 2.54
C THR A 132 2.05 -14.90 1.61
N PHE A 133 3.22 -14.70 2.17
CA PHE A 133 4.46 -14.53 1.40
C PHE A 133 4.74 -15.71 0.47
N ASN A 134 4.48 -16.94 0.91
CA ASN A 134 4.74 -18.16 0.15
C ASN A 134 3.60 -18.60 -0.77
N CYS A 135 2.59 -17.76 -1.03
CA CYS A 135 1.46 -18.12 -1.90
C CYS A 135 1.85 -18.36 -3.37
N LYS A 136 3.00 -17.85 -3.80
CA LYS A 136 3.63 -18.13 -5.10
C LYS A 136 5.05 -18.62 -4.85
N HIS A 137 5.24 -19.94 -4.88
CA HIS A 137 6.49 -20.59 -4.49
C HIS A 137 7.71 -20.08 -5.25
N ASP A 138 7.63 -19.95 -6.58
CA ASP A 138 8.77 -19.49 -7.39
C ASP A 138 9.23 -18.09 -6.96
N HIS A 139 8.28 -17.19 -6.65
CA HIS A 139 8.58 -15.84 -6.22
C HIS A 139 9.24 -15.84 -4.83
N SER A 140 8.67 -16.53 -3.87
CA SER A 140 9.20 -16.60 -2.51
C SER A 140 10.56 -17.31 -2.44
N ILE A 141 10.73 -18.40 -3.19
CA ILE A 141 12.00 -19.12 -3.28
C ILE A 141 13.09 -18.24 -3.90
N ALA A 142 12.77 -17.48 -4.95
CA ALA A 142 13.72 -16.56 -5.56
C ALA A 142 14.19 -15.48 -4.58
N ILE A 143 13.28 -14.95 -3.76
CA ILE A 143 13.60 -13.97 -2.71
C ILE A 143 14.48 -14.60 -1.62
N TRP A 144 14.10 -15.76 -1.10
CA TRP A 144 14.89 -16.45 -0.05
C TRP A 144 16.28 -16.82 -0.52
N LYS A 145 16.42 -17.37 -1.74
CA LYS A 145 17.73 -17.67 -2.32
C LYS A 145 18.59 -16.41 -2.42
N TYR A 146 18.01 -15.34 -2.93
CA TYR A 146 18.73 -14.06 -3.05
C TYR A 146 19.23 -13.55 -1.69
N ILE A 147 18.38 -13.57 -0.66
CA ILE A 147 18.74 -13.16 0.70
C ILE A 147 19.87 -14.06 1.24
N MET A 148 19.75 -15.39 1.10
CA MET A 148 20.77 -16.33 1.59
C MET A 148 22.12 -16.14 0.90
N GLU A 149 22.12 -15.85 -0.40
CA GLU A 149 23.34 -15.63 -1.19
C GLU A 149 24.06 -14.31 -0.87
N HIS A 150 23.31 -13.32 -0.38
CA HIS A 150 23.82 -11.96 -0.13
C HIS A 150 23.77 -11.57 1.36
N ASP A 151 23.55 -12.53 2.26
CA ASP A 151 23.42 -12.27 3.69
C ASP A 151 24.65 -11.52 4.22
N ASN A 152 24.40 -10.43 4.94
CA ASN A 152 25.42 -9.60 5.57
C ASN A 152 25.61 -9.91 7.08
N GLY A 153 24.85 -10.86 7.64
CA GLY A 153 24.87 -11.22 9.06
C GLY A 153 24.29 -10.14 10.01
N ILE A 154 23.67 -9.09 9.48
CA ILE A 154 23.15 -7.96 10.25
C ILE A 154 21.64 -7.78 10.02
N THR A 155 21.22 -7.83 8.75
CA THR A 155 19.84 -7.56 8.37
C THR A 155 18.94 -8.77 8.64
N ASN A 156 17.93 -8.59 9.48
CA ASN A 156 16.96 -9.63 9.78
C ASN A 156 15.70 -9.42 8.93
N PHE A 157 15.24 -10.48 8.27
CA PHE A 157 14.04 -10.48 7.46
C PHE A 157 12.92 -11.27 8.13
N HIS A 158 11.74 -10.67 8.26
CA HIS A 158 10.54 -11.29 8.81
C HIS A 158 9.48 -11.53 7.72
N PHE A 159 8.92 -12.73 7.68
CA PHE A 159 7.91 -13.14 6.71
C PHE A 159 6.68 -13.69 7.42
N GLU A 160 5.48 -13.40 6.87
CA GLU A 160 4.24 -14.07 7.24
C GLU A 160 3.94 -15.14 6.19
N ILE A 161 4.01 -16.41 6.59
CA ILE A 161 3.83 -17.55 5.70
C ILE A 161 2.61 -18.38 6.11
N ALA A 162 1.94 -18.99 5.12
CA ALA A 162 1.01 -20.07 5.39
C ALA A 162 1.79 -21.37 5.54
N ALA A 163 1.36 -22.21 6.50
CA ALA A 163 1.87 -23.56 6.59
C ALA A 163 1.34 -24.37 5.41
N ASP A 164 2.25 -24.88 4.58
CA ASP A 164 1.96 -25.83 3.52
C ASP A 164 2.32 -27.22 4.04
N PHE A 165 1.32 -28.07 4.16
CA PHE A 165 1.45 -29.45 4.61
C PHE A 165 1.35 -30.42 3.45
#